data_5b311536a5b60f1ded357aa1798d2c1d
#
_entry.id   5b311536a5b60f1ded357aa1798d2c1d
#
_cell.length_a   1.000
_cell.length_b   1.000
_cell.length_c   1.000
_cell.angle_alpha   90.00
_cell.angle_beta   90.00
_cell.angle_gamma   90.00
#
_symmetry.space_group_name_H-M   'P 1'
#
loop_
_entity.id
_entity.type
_entity.pdbx_description
1 polymer ?
#
loop_
_entity_poly.entity_id
_entity_poly.type
_entity_poly.pdbx_seq_one_letter_code
_entity_poly.pdbx_strand_id
1 'polypeptide(L)'
;MADVCVVHLVWAPLGPAALQRFVASYRARPAGAEHRLIVVWKGFGDPGPGADHLAALDGIAHEALHYDLPTLDLPAYGWCAETLDAGALCFLNSESTVLADGWLAALLEPLRDPGVGATGATGSYESPRSIIPFRRRRWPAFPNPHLRTNAFAVSRDLMRELRWPTVRTKPAAWELESGRDGFTRQVWGRGLQTLVVGRDGRPYAPAEWHRSATFRSGAQANLLVADNRTRQWDEADADLRARLSRMAWGADPEAAAAQAPSGGSGGPTRASGA
;
A
#
# COMPACT_ATOMS: atom_id res chain seq x y z
N MET A 1 -10.67 10.02 18.54
CA MET A 1 -9.77 9.75 17.39
C MET A 1 -10.45 10.36 16.16
N ALA A 2 -9.67 10.83 15.18
CA ALA A 2 -10.24 11.28 13.92
C ALA A 2 -11.06 10.14 13.28
N ASP A 3 -12.14 10.48 12.56
CA ASP A 3 -12.93 9.53 11.77
C ASP A 3 -12.02 8.78 10.78
N VAL A 4 -12.14 7.46 10.70
CA VAL A 4 -11.29 6.59 9.87
C VAL A 4 -12.14 5.92 8.80
N CYS A 5 -11.69 5.98 7.54
CA CYS A 5 -12.28 5.19 6.47
C CYS A 5 -11.31 4.07 6.04
N VAL A 6 -11.80 2.85 6.02
CA VAL A 6 -11.17 1.73 5.31
C VAL A 6 -11.73 1.70 3.90
N VAL A 7 -10.89 1.94 2.92
CA VAL A 7 -11.26 2.01 1.50
C VAL A 7 -10.82 0.72 0.81
N HIS A 8 -11.77 -0.15 0.49
CA HIS A 8 -11.50 -1.37 -0.28
C HIS A 8 -11.88 -1.17 -1.73
N LEU A 9 -10.91 -1.30 -2.62
CA LEU A 9 -11.12 -1.18 -4.06
C LEU A 9 -11.60 -2.53 -4.61
N VAL A 10 -12.71 -2.53 -5.34
CA VAL A 10 -13.23 -3.71 -6.05
C VAL A 10 -13.10 -3.46 -7.55
N TRP A 11 -12.20 -4.18 -8.21
CA TRP A 11 -11.96 -4.03 -9.63
C TRP A 11 -12.78 -5.04 -10.45
N ALA A 12 -13.67 -4.57 -11.31
CA ALA A 12 -14.62 -5.39 -12.06
C ALA A 12 -14.02 -6.62 -12.75
N PRO A 13 -12.86 -6.56 -13.44
CA PRO A 13 -12.27 -7.72 -14.12
C PRO A 13 -11.85 -8.87 -13.21
N LEU A 14 -11.73 -8.68 -11.89
CA LEU A 14 -11.39 -9.78 -10.94
C LEU A 14 -12.60 -10.63 -10.57
N GLY A 15 -13.81 -10.20 -10.92
CA GLY A 15 -15.04 -10.88 -10.55
C GLY A 15 -15.27 -10.89 -9.03
N PRO A 16 -16.32 -11.59 -8.55
CA PRO A 16 -16.75 -11.55 -7.15
C PRO A 16 -15.81 -12.30 -6.19
N ALA A 17 -15.03 -13.26 -6.67
CA ALA A 17 -14.20 -14.13 -5.81
C ALA A 17 -13.17 -13.35 -4.97
N ALA A 18 -12.59 -12.28 -5.52
CA ALA A 18 -11.65 -11.45 -4.78
C ALA A 18 -12.35 -10.70 -3.63
N LEU A 19 -13.51 -10.12 -3.90
CA LEU A 19 -14.33 -9.47 -2.87
C LEU A 19 -14.80 -10.46 -1.79
N GLN A 20 -15.22 -11.66 -2.19
CA GLN A 20 -15.62 -12.72 -1.25
C GLN A 20 -14.48 -13.11 -0.30
N ARG A 21 -13.25 -13.25 -0.81
CA ARG A 21 -12.06 -13.50 0.04
C ARG A 21 -11.79 -12.35 1.01
N PHE A 22 -11.86 -11.12 0.53
CA PHE A 22 -11.70 -9.94 1.39
C PHE A 22 -12.75 -9.95 2.50
N VAL A 23 -14.03 -10.06 2.16
CA VAL A 23 -15.14 -10.03 3.10
C VAL A 23 -15.05 -11.15 4.13
N ALA A 24 -14.73 -12.38 3.72
CA ALA A 24 -14.54 -13.49 4.64
C ALA A 24 -13.43 -13.19 5.66
N SER A 25 -12.30 -12.66 5.21
CA SER A 25 -11.19 -12.31 6.09
C SER A 25 -11.49 -11.10 6.98
N TYR A 26 -12.16 -10.09 6.45
CA TYR A 26 -12.57 -8.89 7.17
C TYR A 26 -13.53 -9.20 8.33
N ARG A 27 -14.50 -10.09 8.08
CA ARG A 27 -15.42 -10.59 9.13
C ARG A 27 -14.71 -11.39 10.21
N ALA A 28 -13.73 -12.20 9.82
CA ALA A 28 -13.02 -13.10 10.72
C ALA A 28 -11.98 -12.38 11.60
N ARG A 29 -11.58 -11.16 11.25
CA ARG A 29 -10.47 -10.45 11.88
C ARG A 29 -10.88 -9.05 12.34
N PRO A 30 -11.19 -8.87 13.64
CA PRO A 30 -11.49 -7.55 14.20
C PRO A 30 -10.42 -6.53 13.86
N ALA A 31 -10.85 -5.37 13.38
CA ALA A 31 -9.92 -4.31 12.94
C ALA A 31 -9.13 -3.66 14.09
N GLY A 32 -9.66 -3.71 15.30
CA GLY A 32 -9.06 -3.09 16.50
C GLY A 32 -9.22 -1.57 16.57
N ALA A 33 -9.89 -0.96 15.58
CA ALA A 33 -10.22 0.46 15.55
C ALA A 33 -11.60 0.67 14.93
N GLU A 34 -12.34 1.64 15.44
CA GLU A 34 -13.61 2.07 14.82
C GLU A 34 -13.34 2.70 13.47
N HIS A 35 -14.16 2.39 12.49
CA HIS A 35 -14.01 2.89 11.13
C HIS A 35 -15.29 2.69 10.32
N ARG A 36 -15.39 3.43 9.21
CA ARG A 36 -16.37 3.20 8.15
C ARG A 36 -15.70 2.37 7.04
N LEU A 37 -16.40 1.35 6.55
CA LEU A 37 -15.95 0.61 5.37
C LEU A 37 -16.50 1.28 4.11
N ILE A 38 -15.63 1.67 3.22
CA ILE A 38 -15.95 2.25 1.92
C ILE A 38 -15.59 1.22 0.84
N VAL A 39 -16.57 0.77 0.09
CA VAL A 39 -16.37 -0.13 -1.07
C VAL A 39 -16.35 0.71 -2.34
N VAL A 40 -15.24 0.72 -3.04
CA VAL A 40 -15.08 1.47 -4.29
C VAL A 40 -15.24 0.53 -5.48
N TRP A 41 -16.38 0.63 -6.15
CA TRP A 41 -16.67 -0.10 -7.38
C TRP A 41 -15.93 0.53 -8.55
N LYS A 42 -14.88 -0.15 -9.03
CA LYS A 42 -14.00 0.38 -10.08
C LYS A 42 -14.19 -0.34 -11.41
N GLY A 43 -14.58 0.42 -12.43
CA GLY A 43 -14.69 -0.09 -13.79
C GLY A 43 -15.89 -1.02 -14.02
N PHE A 44 -16.95 -0.87 -13.26
CA PHE A 44 -18.18 -1.65 -13.42
C PHE A 44 -19.11 -1.06 -14.49
N GLY A 45 -19.06 0.26 -14.71
CA GLY A 45 -19.99 0.93 -15.62
C GLY A 45 -21.45 0.78 -15.21
N ASP A 46 -22.35 0.96 -16.17
CA ASP A 46 -23.79 0.72 -16.02
C ASP A 46 -24.12 -0.72 -16.47
N PRO A 47 -24.86 -1.55 -15.72
CA PRO A 47 -25.69 -1.22 -14.52
C PRO A 47 -24.98 -1.32 -13.16
N GLY A 48 -23.66 -1.36 -13.08
CA GLY A 48 -22.93 -1.49 -11.82
C GLY A 48 -22.60 -2.94 -11.46
N PRO A 49 -22.26 -3.22 -10.15
CA PRO A 49 -21.89 -4.55 -9.70
C PRO A 49 -23.06 -5.53 -9.77
N GLY A 50 -22.80 -6.75 -10.27
CA GLY A 50 -23.80 -7.81 -10.36
C GLY A 50 -24.17 -8.41 -8.99
N ALA A 51 -25.23 -9.24 -8.98
CA ALA A 51 -25.82 -9.84 -7.78
C ALA A 51 -24.79 -10.55 -6.89
N ASP A 52 -23.85 -11.30 -7.44
CA ASP A 52 -22.82 -12.02 -6.67
C ASP A 52 -21.87 -11.09 -5.93
N HIS A 53 -21.59 -9.90 -6.47
CA HIS A 53 -20.78 -8.89 -5.77
C HIS A 53 -21.57 -8.28 -4.61
N LEU A 54 -22.85 -7.96 -4.83
CA LEU A 54 -23.72 -7.39 -3.80
C LEU A 54 -23.95 -8.41 -2.68
N ALA A 55 -24.27 -9.66 -3.02
CA ALA A 55 -24.45 -10.74 -2.06
C ALA A 55 -23.20 -11.00 -1.19
N ALA A 56 -22.00 -10.78 -1.71
CA ALA A 56 -20.77 -10.89 -0.92
C ALA A 56 -20.74 -9.92 0.26
N LEU A 57 -21.39 -8.76 0.16
CA LEU A 57 -21.44 -7.71 1.18
C LEU A 57 -22.65 -7.81 2.11
N ASP A 58 -23.54 -8.80 1.92
CA ASP A 58 -24.71 -8.97 2.79
C ASP A 58 -24.33 -9.01 4.27
N GLY A 59 -24.99 -8.20 5.08
CA GLY A 59 -24.74 -8.11 6.52
C GLY A 59 -23.44 -7.37 6.91
N ILE A 60 -22.77 -6.70 5.97
CA ILE A 60 -21.65 -5.79 6.27
C ILE A 60 -22.12 -4.35 6.09
N ALA A 61 -22.01 -3.56 7.16
CA ALA A 61 -22.21 -2.11 7.06
C ALA A 61 -21.10 -1.50 6.21
N HIS A 62 -21.46 -0.87 5.10
CA HIS A 62 -20.52 -0.22 4.18
C HIS A 62 -21.18 0.93 3.44
N GLU A 63 -20.36 1.84 2.95
CA GLU A 63 -20.74 2.86 1.98
C GLU A 63 -20.15 2.47 0.61
N ALA A 64 -20.86 2.77 -0.47
CA ALA A 64 -20.45 2.45 -1.82
C ALA A 64 -20.09 3.72 -2.60
N LEU A 65 -18.95 3.71 -3.27
CA LEU A 65 -18.53 4.73 -4.24
C LEU A 65 -18.31 4.07 -5.60
N HIS A 66 -18.54 4.81 -6.68
CA HIS A 66 -18.31 4.34 -8.05
C HIS A 66 -17.20 5.15 -8.69
N TYR A 67 -16.23 4.45 -9.29
CA TYR A 67 -15.08 5.05 -9.95
C TYR A 67 -14.85 4.40 -11.31
N ASP A 68 -15.36 5.03 -12.37
CA ASP A 68 -15.36 4.47 -13.73
C ASP A 68 -14.29 5.06 -14.65
N LEU A 69 -13.40 5.89 -14.11
CA LEU A 69 -12.29 6.38 -14.91
C LEU A 69 -11.32 5.23 -15.25
N PRO A 70 -10.82 5.14 -16.48
CA PRO A 70 -9.96 4.05 -16.95
C PRO A 70 -8.53 4.22 -16.45
N THR A 71 -8.37 4.25 -15.12
CA THR A 71 -7.07 4.39 -14.44
C THR A 71 -6.74 3.15 -13.62
N LEU A 72 -5.51 3.04 -13.14
CA LEU A 72 -5.11 2.06 -12.14
C LEU A 72 -5.43 2.55 -10.72
N ASP A 73 -5.03 1.80 -9.68
CA ASP A 73 -5.57 1.94 -8.32
C ASP A 73 -5.20 3.27 -7.63
N LEU A 74 -3.95 3.71 -7.75
CA LEU A 74 -3.46 4.90 -7.03
C LEU A 74 -4.22 6.20 -7.36
N PRO A 75 -4.58 6.52 -8.62
CA PRO A 75 -5.47 7.67 -8.89
C PRO A 75 -6.84 7.55 -8.25
N ALA A 76 -7.40 6.32 -8.14
CA ALA A 76 -8.67 6.12 -7.45
C ALA A 76 -8.54 6.42 -5.95
N TYR A 77 -7.42 6.07 -5.34
CA TYR A 77 -7.14 6.43 -3.94
C TYR A 77 -7.02 7.94 -3.72
N GLY A 78 -6.35 8.65 -4.63
CA GLY A 78 -6.31 10.11 -4.60
C GLY A 78 -7.71 10.73 -4.71
N TRP A 79 -8.54 10.22 -5.61
CA TRP A 79 -9.94 10.65 -5.75
C TRP A 79 -10.76 10.36 -4.48
N CYS A 80 -10.57 9.21 -3.83
CA CYS A 80 -11.23 8.92 -2.55
C CYS A 80 -10.87 9.95 -1.47
N ALA A 81 -9.62 10.40 -1.41
CA ALA A 81 -9.20 11.42 -0.44
C ALA A 81 -9.88 12.78 -0.68
N GLU A 82 -10.19 13.11 -1.93
CA GLU A 82 -10.98 14.31 -2.26
C GLU A 82 -12.47 14.17 -1.92
N THR A 83 -13.01 12.95 -2.07
CA THR A 83 -14.45 12.67 -1.94
C THR A 83 -14.89 12.41 -0.50
N LEU A 84 -14.06 11.67 0.26
CA LEU A 84 -14.41 11.24 1.61
C LEU A 84 -14.10 12.33 2.64
N ASP A 85 -14.98 12.48 3.62
CA ASP A 85 -14.70 13.23 4.84
C ASP A 85 -14.24 12.28 5.93
N ALA A 86 -12.94 12.35 6.27
CA ALA A 86 -12.27 11.46 7.23
C ALA A 86 -10.98 12.12 7.74
N GLY A 87 -10.54 11.76 8.92
CA GLY A 87 -9.23 12.17 9.43
C GLY A 87 -8.09 11.29 8.90
N ALA A 88 -8.35 10.00 8.72
CA ALA A 88 -7.39 9.04 8.19
C ALA A 88 -8.05 8.07 7.21
N LEU A 89 -7.26 7.60 6.24
CA LEU A 89 -7.66 6.65 5.21
C LEU A 89 -6.74 5.43 5.27
N CYS A 90 -7.35 4.23 5.28
CA CYS A 90 -6.63 2.98 5.10
C CYS A 90 -7.08 2.35 3.78
N PHE A 91 -6.18 2.28 2.82
CA PHE A 91 -6.45 1.74 1.49
C PHE A 91 -6.09 0.27 1.40
N LEU A 92 -6.98 -0.52 0.84
CA LEU A 92 -6.83 -1.94 0.57
C LEU A 92 -7.14 -2.20 -0.91
N ASN A 93 -6.21 -2.84 -1.61
CA ASN A 93 -6.43 -3.17 -3.01
C ASN A 93 -7.43 -4.33 -3.18
N SER A 94 -7.85 -4.57 -4.42
CA SER A 94 -8.85 -5.59 -4.75
C SER A 94 -8.44 -7.04 -4.39
N GLU A 95 -7.16 -7.29 -4.18
CA GLU A 95 -6.62 -8.61 -3.85
C GLU A 95 -6.33 -8.79 -2.36
N SER A 96 -6.68 -7.80 -1.54
CA SER A 96 -6.39 -7.80 -0.10
C SER A 96 -7.13 -8.91 0.64
N THR A 97 -6.41 -9.53 1.57
CA THR A 97 -6.93 -10.50 2.54
C THR A 97 -6.37 -10.16 3.91
N VAL A 98 -7.23 -9.87 4.87
CA VAL A 98 -6.81 -9.54 6.25
C VAL A 98 -6.36 -10.81 6.97
N LEU A 99 -5.20 -10.79 7.61
CA LEU A 99 -4.58 -11.97 8.22
C LEU A 99 -4.49 -11.93 9.75
N ALA A 100 -4.69 -10.78 10.39
CA ALA A 100 -4.51 -10.63 11.83
C ALA A 100 -5.58 -9.75 12.47
N ASP A 101 -5.92 -10.05 13.71
CA ASP A 101 -6.75 -9.19 14.54
C ASP A 101 -5.99 -7.90 14.86
N GLY A 102 -6.69 -6.78 15.02
CA GLY A 102 -6.08 -5.48 15.30
C GLY A 102 -5.32 -4.87 14.12
N TRP A 103 -5.45 -5.41 12.91
CA TRP A 103 -4.70 -5.00 11.73
C TRP A 103 -4.79 -3.50 11.40
N LEU A 104 -5.98 -2.90 11.55
CA LEU A 104 -6.18 -1.48 11.30
C LEU A 104 -5.58 -0.64 12.42
N ALA A 105 -5.80 -1.01 13.67
CA ALA A 105 -5.20 -0.33 14.82
C ALA A 105 -3.67 -0.30 14.71
N ALA A 106 -3.05 -1.42 14.32
CA ALA A 106 -1.61 -1.49 14.12
C ALA A 106 -1.12 -0.54 13.02
N LEU A 107 -1.82 -0.44 11.88
CA LEU A 107 -1.47 0.49 10.80
C LEU A 107 -1.68 1.96 11.21
N LEU A 108 -2.66 2.27 12.06
CA LEU A 108 -2.97 3.64 12.48
C LEU A 108 -2.10 4.15 13.62
N GLU A 109 -1.60 3.27 14.49
CA GLU A 109 -0.88 3.67 15.70
C GLU A 109 0.34 4.56 15.43
N PRO A 110 1.25 4.24 14.46
CA PRO A 110 2.39 5.09 14.20
C PRO A 110 2.02 6.45 13.56
N LEU A 111 0.85 6.59 12.95
CA LEU A 111 0.39 7.88 12.37
C LEU A 111 0.03 8.92 13.44
N ARG A 112 0.04 8.55 14.72
CA ARG A 112 -0.11 9.52 15.84
C ARG A 112 1.15 10.37 16.03
N ASP A 113 2.29 9.88 15.58
CA ASP A 113 3.51 10.67 15.51
C ASP A 113 3.43 11.62 14.30
N PRO A 114 3.48 12.95 14.51
CA PRO A 114 3.41 13.93 13.42
C PRO A 114 4.59 13.83 12.43
N GLY A 115 5.66 13.14 12.79
CA GLY A 115 6.78 12.82 11.90
C GLY A 115 6.50 11.65 10.95
N VAL A 116 5.40 10.89 11.14
CA VAL A 116 5.05 9.76 10.30
C VAL A 116 3.96 10.14 9.31
N GLY A 117 4.27 10.08 8.02
CA GLY A 117 3.32 10.43 6.96
C GLY A 117 2.48 9.26 6.48
N ALA A 118 3.04 8.04 6.43
CA ALA A 118 2.29 6.87 5.99
C ALA A 118 2.83 5.59 6.62
N THR A 119 1.94 4.61 6.82
CA THR A 119 2.27 3.25 7.24
C THR A 119 1.77 2.26 6.20
N GLY A 120 2.42 1.12 6.06
CA GLY A 120 2.00 0.07 5.14
C GLY A 120 2.21 -1.33 5.72
N ALA A 121 1.41 -2.28 5.27
CA ALA A 121 1.57 -3.69 5.64
C ALA A 121 2.82 -4.31 5.00
N THR A 122 3.31 -3.75 3.91
CA THR A 122 4.47 -4.27 3.17
C THR A 122 5.30 -3.15 2.54
N GLY A 123 6.61 -3.37 2.48
CA GLY A 123 7.56 -2.53 1.76
C GLY A 123 8.46 -3.38 0.85
N SER A 124 9.25 -2.75 0.01
CA SER A 124 10.19 -3.41 -0.87
C SER A 124 11.33 -2.48 -1.27
N TYR A 125 12.48 -3.05 -1.66
CA TYR A 125 13.59 -2.33 -2.29
C TYR A 125 13.62 -2.53 -3.82
N GLU A 126 12.61 -3.18 -4.38
CA GLU A 126 12.54 -3.44 -5.83
C GLU A 126 12.68 -2.15 -6.64
N SER A 127 13.41 -2.25 -7.75
CA SER A 127 13.48 -1.20 -8.75
C SER A 127 13.18 -1.76 -10.13
N PRO A 128 12.13 -1.30 -10.82
CA PRO A 128 11.86 -1.68 -12.20
C PRO A 128 12.92 -1.19 -13.21
N ARG A 129 13.92 -0.44 -12.75
CA ARG A 129 14.97 0.16 -13.62
C ARG A 129 15.72 -0.87 -14.46
N SER A 130 15.93 -2.08 -13.95
CA SER A 130 16.59 -3.16 -14.68
C SER A 130 15.69 -3.85 -15.71
N ILE A 131 14.36 -3.79 -15.50
CA ILE A 131 13.38 -4.51 -16.31
C ILE A 131 12.84 -3.63 -17.44
N ILE A 132 12.86 -2.28 -17.27
CA ILE A 132 12.32 -1.31 -18.24
C ILE A 132 13.44 -0.39 -18.76
N PRO A 133 14.27 -0.85 -19.71
CA PRO A 133 15.49 -0.14 -20.12
C PRO A 133 15.23 1.26 -20.70
N PHE A 134 14.14 1.44 -21.45
CA PHE A 134 13.81 2.74 -22.09
C PHE A 134 13.29 3.79 -21.10
N ARG A 135 12.83 3.39 -19.90
CA ARG A 135 12.30 4.29 -18.86
C ARG A 135 13.12 4.27 -17.57
N ARG A 136 14.29 3.65 -17.58
CA ARG A 136 15.11 3.45 -16.37
C ARG A 136 15.45 4.72 -15.59
N ARG A 137 15.39 5.90 -16.21
CA ARG A 137 15.62 7.19 -15.50
C ARG A 137 14.46 7.57 -14.56
N ARG A 138 13.28 6.96 -14.73
CA ARG A 138 12.10 7.26 -13.92
C ARG A 138 12.11 6.60 -12.53
N TRP A 139 12.92 5.57 -12.38
CA TRP A 139 13.11 4.90 -11.09
C TRP A 139 14.53 5.14 -10.55
N PRO A 140 14.65 5.24 -9.20
CA PRO A 140 15.96 5.10 -8.55
C PRO A 140 16.60 3.75 -8.90
N ALA A 141 17.93 3.66 -8.75
CA ALA A 141 18.58 2.35 -8.78
C ALA A 141 18.16 1.51 -7.58
N PHE A 142 18.42 0.19 -7.65
CA PHE A 142 18.34 -0.67 -6.46
C PHE A 142 19.47 -0.27 -5.46
N PRO A 143 19.24 -0.24 -4.18
CA PRO A 143 17.95 -0.42 -3.49
C PRO A 143 17.04 0.82 -3.65
N ASN A 144 15.75 0.55 -3.92
CA ASN A 144 14.74 1.59 -4.06
C ASN A 144 13.61 1.38 -3.03
N PRO A 145 13.81 1.74 -1.77
CA PRO A 145 12.79 1.54 -0.75
C PRO A 145 11.52 2.31 -1.09
N HIS A 146 10.40 1.58 -1.04
CA HIS A 146 9.06 2.13 -1.22
C HIS A 146 8.04 1.28 -0.47
N LEU A 147 7.03 1.93 0.12
CA LEU A 147 5.83 1.24 0.57
C LEU A 147 5.10 0.66 -0.64
N ARG A 148 4.70 -0.60 -0.53
CA ARG A 148 3.78 -1.17 -1.51
C ARG A 148 2.37 -0.67 -1.20
N THR A 149 1.65 -0.29 -2.25
CA THR A 149 0.34 0.34 -2.12
C THR A 149 -0.83 -0.64 -2.11
N ASN A 150 -0.55 -1.90 -1.71
CA ASN A 150 -1.58 -2.94 -1.55
C ASN A 150 -2.43 -2.75 -0.28
N ALA A 151 -1.80 -2.33 0.82
CA ALA A 151 -2.44 -2.04 2.10
C ALA A 151 -1.62 -0.98 2.85
N PHE A 152 -2.15 0.22 3.02
CA PHE A 152 -1.46 1.33 3.68
C PHE A 152 -2.44 2.31 4.31
N ALA A 153 -1.99 3.01 5.36
CA ALA A 153 -2.74 4.06 6.02
C ALA A 153 -1.99 5.41 5.94
N VAL A 154 -2.75 6.50 5.88
CA VAL A 154 -2.27 7.86 5.69
C VAL A 154 -3.34 8.84 6.19
N SER A 155 -2.97 10.05 6.64
CA SER A 155 -3.96 11.10 6.88
C SER A 155 -4.60 11.54 5.55
N ARG A 156 -5.89 11.87 5.59
CA ARG A 156 -6.60 12.39 4.41
C ARG A 156 -5.92 13.66 3.87
N ASP A 157 -5.53 14.56 4.76
CA ASP A 157 -4.93 15.83 4.36
C ASP A 157 -3.62 15.62 3.60
N LEU A 158 -2.73 14.77 4.11
CA LEU A 158 -1.52 14.43 3.38
C LEU A 158 -1.85 13.79 2.03
N MET A 159 -2.82 12.86 1.97
CA MET A 159 -3.20 12.20 0.73
C MET A 159 -3.69 13.18 -0.34
N ARG A 160 -4.39 14.25 0.04
CA ARG A 160 -4.83 15.34 -0.84
C ARG A 160 -3.69 16.24 -1.32
N GLU A 161 -2.67 16.42 -0.52
CA GLU A 161 -1.48 17.19 -0.91
C GLU A 161 -0.58 16.46 -1.91
N LEU A 162 -0.67 15.14 -1.98
CA LEU A 162 0.13 14.35 -2.90
C LEU A 162 -0.40 14.48 -4.34
N ARG A 163 0.49 14.29 -5.31
CA ARG A 163 0.13 14.36 -6.73
C ARG A 163 -0.30 12.98 -7.23
N TRP A 164 -1.48 12.93 -7.81
CA TRP A 164 -2.10 11.72 -8.36
C TRP A 164 -2.40 11.88 -9.86
N PRO A 165 -1.38 11.86 -10.73
CA PRO A 165 -1.63 11.96 -12.17
C PRO A 165 -2.46 10.77 -12.67
N THR A 166 -3.25 11.01 -13.71
CA THR A 166 -4.01 9.94 -14.38
C THR A 166 -3.06 8.94 -15.01
N VAL A 167 -3.06 7.70 -14.52
CA VAL A 167 -2.25 6.60 -15.06
C VAL A 167 -3.12 5.46 -15.57
N ARG A 168 -2.85 5.01 -16.80
CA ARG A 168 -3.63 3.98 -17.50
C ARG A 168 -2.83 2.72 -17.81
N THR A 169 -1.52 2.73 -17.54
CA THR A 169 -0.63 1.60 -17.86
C THR A 169 0.11 1.11 -16.62
N LYS A 170 0.39 -0.19 -16.56
CA LYS A 170 1.17 -0.77 -15.46
C LYS A 170 2.51 -0.08 -15.21
N PRO A 171 3.34 0.25 -16.24
CA PRO A 171 4.58 0.99 -15.99
C PRO A 171 4.35 2.37 -15.35
N ALA A 172 3.29 3.09 -15.73
CA ALA A 172 2.98 4.39 -15.13
C ALA A 172 2.49 4.25 -13.67
N ALA A 173 1.74 3.17 -13.35
CA ALA A 173 1.37 2.88 -11.96
C ALA A 173 2.59 2.50 -11.11
N TRP A 174 3.49 1.69 -11.62
CA TRP A 174 4.76 1.38 -10.92
C TRP A 174 5.61 2.64 -10.70
N GLU A 175 5.59 3.59 -11.66
CA GLU A 175 6.26 4.88 -11.49
C GLU A 175 5.61 5.70 -10.37
N LEU A 176 4.27 5.70 -10.30
CA LEU A 176 3.55 6.40 -9.25
C LEU A 176 3.72 5.75 -7.86
N GLU A 177 3.90 4.43 -7.79
CA GLU A 177 4.19 3.72 -6.55
C GLU A 177 5.65 3.90 -6.11
N SER A 178 6.61 3.56 -6.98
CA SER A 178 8.02 3.38 -6.64
C SER A 178 8.99 4.24 -7.44
N GLY A 179 8.50 5.16 -8.28
CA GLY A 179 9.31 6.07 -9.08
C GLY A 179 9.97 7.18 -8.26
N ARG A 180 10.73 8.05 -8.96
CA ARG A 180 11.39 9.21 -8.32
C ARG A 180 10.42 10.21 -7.71
N ASP A 181 9.22 10.33 -8.31
CA ASP A 181 8.11 11.14 -7.81
C ASP A 181 6.95 10.26 -7.30
N GLY A 182 7.25 9.01 -6.95
CA GLY A 182 6.27 8.05 -6.44
C GLY A 182 5.80 8.36 -5.02
N PHE A 183 4.76 7.66 -4.58
CA PHE A 183 4.09 7.88 -3.29
C PHE A 183 5.07 8.05 -2.13
N THR A 184 5.93 7.05 -1.90
CA THR A 184 6.89 7.09 -0.79
C THR A 184 7.83 8.30 -0.87
N ARG A 185 8.30 8.64 -2.08
CA ARG A 185 9.20 9.79 -2.29
C ARG A 185 8.50 11.12 -2.07
N GLN A 186 7.22 11.22 -2.41
CA GLN A 186 6.44 12.42 -2.14
C GLN A 186 6.24 12.64 -0.64
N VAL A 187 6.02 11.57 0.14
CA VAL A 187 5.95 11.63 1.62
C VAL A 187 7.29 12.08 2.20
N TRP A 188 8.39 11.47 1.78
CA TRP A 188 9.75 11.85 2.24
C TRP A 188 10.13 13.28 1.85
N GLY A 189 9.72 13.75 0.68
CA GLY A 189 9.94 15.13 0.24
C GLY A 189 9.27 16.20 1.11
N ARG A 190 8.35 15.78 1.99
CA ARG A 190 7.73 16.62 3.02
C ARG A 190 8.40 16.50 4.40
N GLY A 191 9.51 15.78 4.49
CA GLY A 191 10.20 15.52 5.76
C GLY A 191 9.52 14.45 6.63
N LEU A 192 8.53 13.74 6.09
CA LEU A 192 7.77 12.72 6.82
C LEU A 192 8.33 11.33 6.59
N GLN A 193 8.19 10.45 7.59
CA GLN A 193 8.62 9.06 7.51
C GLN A 193 7.53 8.16 6.90
N THR A 194 7.97 7.04 6.33
CA THR A 194 7.09 5.92 5.98
C THR A 194 7.55 4.67 6.72
N LEU A 195 6.61 3.92 7.30
CA LEU A 195 6.90 2.77 8.14
C LEU A 195 6.15 1.53 7.65
N VAL A 196 6.79 0.37 7.72
CA VAL A 196 6.11 -0.93 7.56
C VAL A 196 5.70 -1.41 8.94
N VAL A 197 4.47 -1.93 9.07
CA VAL A 197 3.94 -2.45 10.33
C VAL A 197 3.54 -3.90 10.15
N GLY A 198 3.94 -4.74 11.07
CA GLY A 198 3.60 -6.16 11.12
C GLY A 198 2.58 -6.51 12.22
N ARG A 199 2.28 -7.81 12.33
CA ARG A 199 1.40 -8.37 13.39
C ARG A 199 1.94 -8.14 14.80
N ASP A 200 3.24 -7.99 14.95
CA ASP A 200 3.91 -7.65 16.21
C ASP A 200 3.64 -6.21 16.67
N GLY A 201 2.96 -5.41 15.84
CA GLY A 201 2.68 -4.00 16.10
C GLY A 201 3.91 -3.08 16.02
N ARG A 202 5.09 -3.64 15.72
CA ARG A 202 6.32 -2.85 15.61
C ARG A 202 6.35 -2.07 14.30
N PRO A 203 6.62 -0.76 14.31
CA PRO A 203 6.94 0.00 13.12
C PRO A 203 8.39 -0.24 12.71
N TYR A 204 8.61 -0.55 11.44
CA TYR A 204 9.92 -0.75 10.83
C TYR A 204 10.24 0.41 9.91
N ALA A 205 11.38 1.07 10.14
CA ALA A 205 11.90 2.11 9.25
C ALA A 205 12.43 1.51 7.93
N PRO A 206 12.62 2.31 6.87
CA PRO A 206 13.06 1.82 5.55
C PRO A 206 14.31 0.92 5.59
N ALA A 207 15.28 1.21 6.44
CA ALA A 207 16.47 0.37 6.62
C ALA A 207 16.20 -0.99 7.28
N GLU A 208 15.04 -1.17 7.92
CA GLU A 208 14.67 -2.39 8.64
C GLU A 208 13.62 -3.24 7.91
N TRP A 209 13.05 -2.76 6.79
CA TRP A 209 11.93 -3.43 6.11
C TRP A 209 12.22 -4.89 5.72
N HIS A 210 13.43 -5.20 5.33
CA HIS A 210 13.85 -6.55 5.00
C HIS A 210 13.79 -7.53 6.19
N ARG A 211 13.87 -7.01 7.42
CA ARG A 211 13.76 -7.77 8.68
C ARG A 211 12.34 -7.89 9.19
N SER A 212 11.38 -7.17 8.60
CA SER A 212 9.99 -7.13 9.08
C SER A 212 9.25 -8.47 8.95
N ALA A 213 9.74 -9.38 8.12
CA ALA A 213 9.07 -10.64 7.77
C ALA A 213 7.63 -10.45 7.24
N THR A 214 7.37 -9.32 6.56
CA THR A 214 6.06 -9.00 5.99
C THR A 214 5.96 -9.23 4.49
N PHE A 215 7.09 -9.20 3.76
CA PHE A 215 7.09 -9.35 2.31
C PHE A 215 8.29 -10.13 1.81
N ARG A 216 8.05 -11.23 1.09
CA ARG A 216 9.07 -12.06 0.44
C ARG A 216 10.30 -12.35 1.29
N SER A 217 10.06 -12.61 2.57
CA SER A 217 11.07 -12.89 3.59
C SER A 217 10.52 -13.89 4.59
N GLY A 218 11.28 -14.92 4.92
CA GLY A 218 10.85 -16.00 5.80
C GLY A 218 9.55 -16.65 5.34
N ALA A 219 8.63 -16.91 6.29
CA ALA A 219 7.28 -17.39 6.02
C ALA A 219 6.25 -16.24 5.97
N GLN A 220 6.67 -15.00 5.79
CA GLN A 220 5.81 -13.81 5.89
C GLN A 220 4.99 -13.79 7.20
N ALA A 221 5.56 -14.36 8.28
CA ALA A 221 4.84 -14.62 9.53
C ALA A 221 4.28 -13.36 10.21
N ASN A 222 4.87 -12.20 9.89
CA ASN A 222 4.49 -10.90 10.45
C ASN A 222 3.55 -10.09 9.55
N LEU A 223 3.05 -10.66 8.45
CA LEU A 223 2.19 -9.97 7.49
C LEU A 223 0.79 -9.72 8.04
N LEU A 224 0.33 -8.45 8.02
CA LEU A 224 -1.02 -8.03 8.44
C LEU A 224 -2.08 -8.25 7.37
N VAL A 225 -1.76 -7.90 6.12
CA VAL A 225 -2.69 -7.95 4.99
C VAL A 225 -1.97 -8.54 3.77
N ALA A 226 -2.45 -9.68 3.31
CA ALA A 226 -1.96 -10.34 2.10
C ALA A 226 -2.55 -9.73 0.82
N ASP A 227 -1.84 -9.92 -0.28
CA ASP A 227 -2.30 -9.65 -1.64
C ASP A 227 -1.88 -10.78 -2.59
N ASN A 228 -2.10 -10.64 -3.89
CA ASN A 228 -1.68 -11.63 -4.88
C ASN A 228 -0.15 -11.85 -4.93
N ARG A 229 0.66 -10.86 -4.56
CA ARG A 229 2.13 -10.97 -4.57
C ARG A 229 2.66 -11.72 -3.35
N THR A 230 2.02 -11.52 -2.20
CA THR A 230 2.34 -12.27 -0.99
C THR A 230 1.89 -13.72 -1.12
N ARG A 231 0.70 -13.98 -1.70
CA ARG A 231 0.25 -15.35 -2.01
C ARG A 231 1.17 -16.04 -3.02
N GLN A 232 1.64 -15.34 -4.07
CA GLN A 232 2.63 -15.87 -4.99
C GLN A 232 3.89 -16.39 -4.27
N TRP A 233 4.32 -15.69 -3.22
CA TRP A 233 5.44 -16.12 -2.38
C TRP A 233 5.12 -17.39 -1.59
N ASP A 234 3.95 -17.45 -0.97
CA ASP A 234 3.54 -18.58 -0.13
C ASP A 234 3.39 -19.87 -0.96
N GLU A 235 2.93 -19.76 -2.19
CA GLU A 235 2.73 -20.85 -3.15
C GLU A 235 4.01 -21.22 -3.93
N ALA A 236 5.06 -20.39 -3.87
CA ALA A 236 6.27 -20.58 -4.65
C ALA A 236 7.14 -21.73 -4.11
N ASP A 237 7.82 -22.44 -5.02
CA ASP A 237 8.92 -23.34 -4.69
C ASP A 237 10.16 -22.58 -4.18
N ALA A 238 11.17 -23.32 -3.73
CA ALA A 238 12.38 -22.74 -3.14
C ALA A 238 13.13 -21.83 -4.12
N ASP A 239 13.21 -22.20 -5.40
CA ASP A 239 13.95 -21.44 -6.42
C ASP A 239 13.23 -20.13 -6.75
N LEU A 240 11.91 -20.18 -6.89
CA LEU A 240 11.10 -18.99 -7.11
C LEU A 240 11.14 -18.07 -5.87
N ARG A 241 11.03 -18.61 -4.65
CA ARG A 241 11.21 -17.83 -3.41
C ARG A 241 12.55 -17.13 -3.37
N ALA A 242 13.65 -17.83 -3.67
CA ALA A 242 14.97 -17.24 -3.69
C ALA A 242 15.09 -16.09 -4.72
N ARG A 243 14.47 -16.24 -5.90
CA ARG A 243 14.42 -15.16 -6.91
C ARG A 243 13.59 -13.97 -6.43
N LEU A 244 12.39 -14.22 -5.91
CA LEU A 244 11.50 -13.18 -5.41
C LEU A 244 12.10 -12.43 -4.24
N SER A 245 12.80 -13.11 -3.33
CA SER A 245 13.52 -12.47 -2.22
C SER A 245 14.63 -11.57 -2.73
N ARG A 246 15.45 -12.06 -3.67
CA ARG A 246 16.51 -11.23 -4.28
C ARG A 246 15.96 -10.01 -5.02
N MET A 247 14.81 -10.14 -5.66
CA MET A 247 14.14 -8.98 -6.28
C MET A 247 13.73 -7.95 -5.25
N ALA A 248 13.14 -8.37 -4.14
CA ALA A 248 12.64 -7.49 -3.09
C ALA A 248 13.75 -6.87 -2.25
N TRP A 249 14.80 -7.64 -1.91
CA TRP A 249 15.75 -7.27 -0.86
C TRP A 249 17.22 -7.28 -1.31
N GLY A 250 17.52 -7.79 -2.50
CA GLY A 250 18.89 -7.98 -2.99
C GLY A 250 19.50 -9.34 -2.62
N ALA A 251 20.72 -9.56 -3.05
CA ALA A 251 21.49 -10.76 -2.68
C ALA A 251 22.00 -10.68 -1.23
N ASP A 252 22.29 -9.47 -0.76
CA ASP A 252 22.65 -9.15 0.62
C ASP A 252 21.69 -8.04 1.12
N PRO A 253 20.61 -8.43 1.85
CA PRO A 253 19.62 -7.47 2.34
C PRO A 253 20.18 -6.43 3.31
N GLU A 254 21.18 -6.78 4.14
CA GLU A 254 21.81 -5.86 5.07
C GLU A 254 22.63 -4.78 4.36
N ALA A 255 23.42 -5.20 3.36
CA ALA A 255 24.16 -4.24 2.54
C ALA A 255 23.21 -3.34 1.71
N ALA A 256 22.09 -3.86 1.25
CA ALA A 256 21.05 -3.07 0.58
C ALA A 256 20.39 -2.07 1.54
N ALA A 257 20.07 -2.51 2.76
CA ALA A 257 19.49 -1.65 3.79
C ALA A 257 20.42 -0.50 4.21
N ALA A 258 21.72 -0.76 4.32
CA ALA A 258 22.71 0.26 4.64
C ALA A 258 22.83 1.36 3.55
N GLN A 259 22.45 1.05 2.31
CA GLN A 259 22.42 2.00 1.18
C GLN A 259 21.03 2.66 1.01
N ALA A 260 20.02 2.18 1.72
CA ALA A 260 18.69 2.72 1.61
C ALA A 260 18.62 4.13 2.23
N PRO A 261 17.97 5.11 1.56
CA PRO A 261 17.76 6.42 2.16
C PRO A 261 16.98 6.29 3.47
N SER A 262 17.44 6.99 4.50
CA SER A 262 16.82 7.01 5.84
C SER A 262 15.53 7.84 5.91
N GLY A 263 14.63 7.72 4.97
CA GLY A 263 13.35 8.43 4.82
C GLY A 263 13.07 9.55 5.84
N GLY A 264 12.96 10.79 5.40
CA GLY A 264 12.44 11.88 6.22
C GLY A 264 13.42 12.63 7.14
N SER A 265 14.70 12.28 7.21
CA SER A 265 15.68 12.99 8.06
C SER A 265 16.37 14.18 7.40
N GLY A 266 15.83 14.72 6.31
CA GLY A 266 16.32 15.93 5.65
C GLY A 266 15.48 17.14 6.03
N GLY A 267 15.82 17.81 7.15
CA GLY A 267 15.37 19.18 7.39
C GLY A 267 15.80 20.07 6.20
N PRO A 268 15.04 21.15 5.89
CA PRO A 268 15.36 22.02 4.77
C PRO A 268 16.77 22.57 4.98
N THR A 269 17.70 22.25 4.10
CA THR A 269 18.96 22.96 3.96
C THR A 269 18.60 24.41 3.65
N ARG A 270 18.67 25.29 4.65
CA ARG A 270 18.63 26.73 4.43
C ARG A 270 19.77 27.04 3.47
N ALA A 271 19.43 27.41 2.26
CA ALA A 271 20.38 28.10 1.39
C ALA A 271 20.78 29.38 2.10
N SER A 272 21.97 29.42 2.67
CA SER A 272 22.62 30.65 3.10
C SER A 272 22.96 31.43 1.83
N GLY A 273 22.11 32.42 1.50
CA GLY A 273 22.44 33.43 0.51
C GLY A 273 23.55 34.32 1.08
N ALA A 274 24.62 34.44 0.33
CA ALA A 274 25.52 35.58 0.35
C ALA A 274 25.25 36.42 -0.91
#